data_5478a7f14979c01b015a256abbdc571a
#
_entry.id   5478a7f14979c01b015a256abbdc571a
#
_cell.length_a   1.000
_cell.length_b   1.000
_cell.length_c   1.000
_cell.angle_alpha   90.00
_cell.angle_beta   90.00
_cell.angle_gamma   90.00
#
_symmetry.space_group_name_H-M   'P 1'
#
loop_
_entity.id
_entity.type
_entity.pdbx_description
1 polymer ?
#
loop_
_entity_poly.entity_id
_entity_poly.type
_entity_poly.pdbx_seq_one_letter_code
_entity_poly.pdbx_strand_id
1 'polypeptide(L)'
;MVAENGLIVVGFHRDDTAPVTLTETLTNGEVNRLVLTPEIRVFQEQRIDGLPPAMVTPPQDVLDRIARDRDVVADARRFMTPILAWQEDFIWPAKGIITGVYGSRRILNGQPRAPHYGIDIAAPKGTAVVAPADGIVRMVDDLYYTGITIILDHGHGVSSTFLHLQEAVVTPNMKISKGEMIGRVGSTGRSTGPHLDWRVNWRDKRLDPALLA
;
A
#
# COMPACT_ATOMS: atom_id res chain seq x y z
N MET A 1 13.86 8.51 10.26
CA MET A 1 13.39 9.10 11.55
C MET A 1 13.58 8.03 12.61
N VAL A 2 14.09 8.38 13.76
CA VAL A 2 14.18 7.49 14.93
C VAL A 2 13.01 7.83 15.83
N ALA A 3 12.28 6.83 16.32
CA ALA A 3 11.21 7.04 17.28
C ALA A 3 11.77 7.44 18.66
N GLU A 4 10.95 8.03 19.55
CA GLU A 4 11.38 8.43 20.89
C GLU A 4 11.90 7.26 21.75
N ASN A 5 11.39 6.06 21.49
CA ASN A 5 11.86 4.81 22.14
C ASN A 5 13.10 4.19 21.45
N GLY A 6 13.74 4.90 20.51
CA GLY A 6 14.93 4.45 19.79
C GLY A 6 14.67 3.50 18.60
N LEU A 7 13.42 3.11 18.36
CA LEU A 7 13.09 2.23 17.23
C LEU A 7 13.12 2.98 15.90
N ILE A 8 13.46 2.25 14.86
CA ILE A 8 13.40 2.70 13.46
C ILE A 8 12.68 1.65 12.62
N VAL A 9 12.05 2.11 11.54
CA VAL A 9 11.51 1.21 10.50
C VAL A 9 12.42 1.24 9.28
N VAL A 10 12.70 0.06 8.73
CA VAL A 10 13.42 -0.12 7.46
C VAL A 10 12.64 -1.12 6.63
N GLY A 11 12.33 -0.77 5.38
CA GLY A 11 11.58 -1.62 4.47
C GLY A 11 12.33 -1.87 3.18
N PHE A 12 12.21 -3.07 2.63
CA PHE A 12 12.78 -3.46 1.36
C PHE A 12 11.70 -3.65 0.29
N HIS A 13 11.97 -3.11 -0.89
CA HIS A 13 11.14 -3.37 -2.05
C HIS A 13 11.41 -4.80 -2.57
N ARG A 14 10.44 -5.38 -3.29
CA ARG A 14 10.55 -6.72 -3.86
C ARG A 14 11.80 -6.97 -4.73
N ASP A 15 12.34 -5.92 -5.33
CA ASP A 15 13.50 -5.99 -6.23
C ASP A 15 14.79 -5.49 -5.54
N ASP A 16 14.75 -5.13 -4.26
CA ASP A 16 15.94 -4.77 -3.49
C ASP A 16 16.73 -6.05 -3.18
N THR A 17 17.99 -6.11 -3.59
CA THR A 17 18.89 -7.25 -3.37
C THR A 17 20.17 -6.84 -2.64
N ALA A 18 20.48 -5.54 -2.62
CA ALA A 18 21.68 -5.04 -1.97
C ALA A 18 21.49 -4.92 -0.45
N PRO A 19 22.48 -5.31 0.36
CA PRO A 19 22.45 -5.10 1.79
C PRO A 19 22.47 -3.61 2.14
N VAL A 20 21.81 -3.26 3.25
CA VAL A 20 21.79 -1.92 3.83
C VAL A 20 22.49 -1.95 5.18
N THR A 21 23.43 -1.05 5.41
CA THR A 21 24.09 -0.90 6.71
C THR A 21 23.41 0.19 7.52
N LEU A 22 22.87 -0.18 8.68
CA LEU A 22 22.44 0.75 9.71
C LEU A 22 23.64 1.10 10.58
N THR A 23 23.83 2.38 10.84
CA THR A 23 24.91 2.88 11.71
C THR A 23 24.28 3.66 12.85
N GLU A 24 24.58 3.25 14.07
CA GLU A 24 24.23 3.97 15.30
C GLU A 24 25.51 4.59 15.87
N THR A 25 25.46 5.88 16.17
CA THR A 25 26.53 6.57 16.88
C THR A 25 26.04 6.92 18.27
N LEU A 26 26.65 6.33 19.28
CA LEU A 26 26.34 6.58 20.68
C LEU A 26 26.88 7.93 21.15
N THR A 27 26.38 8.44 22.27
CA THR A 27 26.82 9.72 22.86
C THR A 27 28.28 9.72 23.29
N ASN A 28 28.85 8.55 23.57
CA ASN A 28 30.29 8.37 23.89
C ASN A 28 31.19 8.31 22.63
N GLY A 29 30.60 8.43 21.41
CA GLY A 29 31.31 8.34 20.13
C GLY A 29 31.51 6.92 19.60
N GLU A 30 31.07 5.90 20.32
CA GLU A 30 31.08 4.52 19.85
C GLU A 30 30.11 4.34 18.67
N VAL A 31 30.51 3.51 17.68
CA VAL A 31 29.76 3.29 16.46
C VAL A 31 29.38 1.82 16.33
N ASN A 32 28.10 1.54 16.41
CA ASN A 32 27.53 0.23 16.13
C ASN A 32 27.08 0.14 14.66
N ARG A 33 27.26 -1.02 14.05
CA ARG A 33 26.82 -1.28 12.67
C ARG A 33 26.02 -2.59 12.61
N LEU A 34 24.88 -2.53 11.95
CA LEU A 34 24.03 -3.68 11.64
C LEU A 34 23.83 -3.75 10.13
N VAL A 35 24.17 -4.88 9.52
CA VAL A 35 23.93 -5.12 8.08
C VAL A 35 22.64 -5.90 7.95
N LEU A 36 21.67 -5.32 7.22
CA LEU A 36 20.41 -5.96 6.86
C LEU A 36 20.49 -6.40 5.40
N THR A 37 20.32 -7.70 5.15
CA THR A 37 20.32 -8.25 3.78
C THR A 37 18.91 -8.67 3.42
N PRO A 38 18.32 -8.13 2.33
CA PRO A 38 17.00 -8.55 1.86
C PRO A 38 17.02 -10.02 1.45
N GLU A 39 15.96 -10.74 1.77
CA GLU A 39 15.76 -12.09 1.26
C GLU A 39 15.34 -12.02 -0.22
N ILE A 40 16.00 -12.81 -1.07
CA ILE A 40 15.66 -12.92 -2.48
C ILE A 40 14.44 -13.84 -2.61
N ARG A 41 13.33 -13.29 -3.11
CA ARG A 41 12.06 -14.02 -3.29
C ARG A 41 11.78 -14.25 -4.77
N VAL A 42 11.23 -15.43 -5.10
CA VAL A 42 10.70 -15.74 -6.41
C VAL A 42 9.22 -15.44 -6.45
N PHE A 43 8.79 -14.60 -7.40
CA PHE A 43 7.41 -14.18 -7.55
C PHE A 43 6.73 -14.85 -8.74
N GLN A 44 5.48 -15.28 -8.52
CA GLN A 44 4.66 -15.90 -9.54
C GLN A 44 4.23 -14.90 -10.63
N GLU A 45 3.87 -15.41 -11.81
CA GLU A 45 3.22 -14.64 -12.86
C GLU A 45 1.70 -14.78 -12.72
N GLN A 46 1.00 -13.64 -12.76
CA GLN A 46 -0.46 -13.56 -12.74
C GLN A 46 -0.93 -12.96 -14.07
N ARG A 47 -1.74 -13.73 -14.81
CA ARG A 47 -2.40 -13.28 -16.04
C ARG A 47 -3.82 -12.86 -15.72
N ILE A 48 -4.19 -11.65 -16.18
CA ILE A 48 -5.52 -11.08 -16.01
C ILE A 48 -5.98 -10.62 -17.37
N ASP A 49 -7.04 -11.26 -17.88
CA ASP A 49 -7.64 -10.96 -19.16
C ASP A 49 -9.06 -10.36 -18.98
N GLY A 50 -9.63 -9.80 -20.04
CA GLY A 50 -10.97 -9.22 -20.02
C GLY A 50 -11.04 -7.82 -19.43
N LEU A 51 -9.92 -7.16 -19.17
CA LEU A 51 -9.90 -5.74 -18.80
C LEU A 51 -10.28 -4.86 -20.00
N PRO A 52 -11.02 -3.76 -19.78
CA PRO A 52 -11.26 -2.78 -20.83
C PRO A 52 -9.92 -2.30 -21.44
N PRO A 53 -9.77 -2.23 -22.78
CA PRO A 53 -8.51 -1.85 -23.42
C PRO A 53 -7.94 -0.52 -22.92
N ALA A 54 -8.78 0.49 -22.66
CA ALA A 54 -8.39 1.77 -22.10
C ALA A 54 -7.76 1.66 -20.71
N MET A 55 -8.09 0.64 -19.93
CA MET A 55 -7.50 0.40 -18.60
C MET A 55 -6.12 -0.28 -18.67
N VAL A 56 -5.76 -0.86 -19.82
CA VAL A 56 -4.45 -1.47 -20.07
C VAL A 56 -3.55 -0.51 -20.83
N THR A 57 -4.08 0.12 -21.87
CA THR A 57 -3.41 1.15 -22.69
C THR A 57 -4.33 2.36 -22.73
N PRO A 58 -4.16 3.33 -21.80
CA PRO A 58 -5.04 4.48 -21.70
C PRO A 58 -4.93 5.37 -22.93
N PRO A 59 -6.06 5.94 -23.40
CA PRO A 59 -6.04 6.93 -24.47
C PRO A 59 -5.41 8.24 -24.00
N GLN A 60 -5.01 9.09 -24.94
CA GLN A 60 -4.25 10.31 -24.66
C GLN A 60 -5.02 11.31 -23.78
N ASP A 61 -6.32 11.40 -23.90
CA ASP A 61 -7.19 12.33 -23.18
C ASP A 61 -7.29 12.07 -21.65
N VAL A 62 -6.89 10.88 -21.20
CA VAL A 62 -6.87 10.56 -19.76
C VAL A 62 -5.48 10.61 -19.12
N LEU A 63 -4.43 10.85 -19.90
CA LEU A 63 -3.05 10.85 -19.39
C LEU A 63 -2.82 11.97 -18.36
N ASP A 64 -3.44 13.13 -18.53
CA ASP A 64 -3.35 14.25 -17.58
C ASP A 64 -4.02 13.88 -16.24
N ARG A 65 -5.16 13.17 -16.30
CA ARG A 65 -5.78 12.62 -15.07
C ARG A 65 -4.85 11.64 -14.37
N ILE A 66 -4.25 10.72 -15.12
CA ILE A 66 -3.31 9.73 -14.56
C ILE A 66 -2.09 10.40 -13.93
N ALA A 67 -1.56 11.46 -14.56
CA ALA A 67 -0.45 12.22 -14.01
C ALA A 67 -0.84 12.92 -12.71
N ARG A 68 -1.99 13.63 -12.68
CA ARG A 68 -2.54 14.25 -11.48
C ARG A 68 -2.75 13.21 -10.36
N ASP A 69 -3.37 12.08 -10.67
CA ASP A 69 -3.65 11.01 -9.72
C ASP A 69 -2.35 10.49 -9.05
N ARG A 70 -1.29 10.36 -9.85
CA ARG A 70 0.04 9.98 -9.34
C ARG A 70 0.59 11.03 -8.36
N ASP A 71 0.45 12.31 -8.70
CA ASP A 71 0.97 13.41 -7.88
C ASP A 71 0.20 13.52 -6.55
N VAL A 72 -1.13 13.39 -6.57
CA VAL A 72 -1.98 13.33 -5.37
C VAL A 72 -1.58 12.19 -4.44
N VAL A 73 -1.33 11.00 -4.99
CA VAL A 73 -0.85 9.84 -4.21
C VAL A 73 0.55 10.09 -3.64
N ALA A 74 1.45 10.71 -4.42
CA ALA A 74 2.80 11.03 -3.96
C ALA A 74 2.75 12.04 -2.80
N ASP A 75 1.91 13.06 -2.90
CA ASP A 75 1.71 14.06 -1.85
C ASP A 75 1.15 13.44 -0.57
N ALA A 76 0.14 12.55 -0.68
CA ALA A 76 -0.44 11.86 0.45
C ALA A 76 0.56 10.96 1.20
N ARG A 77 1.65 10.52 0.55
CA ARG A 77 2.70 9.66 1.13
C ARG A 77 3.92 10.41 1.64
N ARG A 78 4.01 11.73 1.45
CA ARG A 78 5.14 12.54 1.96
C ARG A 78 5.15 12.73 3.47
N PHE A 79 4.05 12.44 4.13
CA PHE A 79 3.95 12.66 5.57
C PHE A 79 4.89 11.77 6.36
N MET A 80 5.59 12.38 7.31
CA MET A 80 6.54 11.74 8.23
C MET A 80 6.12 12.11 9.65
N THR A 81 4.93 11.63 10.06
CA THR A 81 4.42 11.92 11.40
C THR A 81 5.13 11.10 12.46
N PRO A 82 5.18 11.59 13.70
CA PRO A 82 5.84 10.89 14.81
C PRO A 82 4.96 9.82 15.46
N ILE A 83 3.74 9.57 14.94
CA ILE A 83 2.87 8.53 15.48
C ILE A 83 3.53 7.15 15.34
N LEU A 84 3.24 6.26 16.29
CA LEU A 84 3.93 4.98 16.44
C LEU A 84 3.05 3.78 16.04
N ALA A 85 1.95 4.01 15.30
CA ALA A 85 1.02 2.98 14.88
C ALA A 85 1.64 1.89 13.99
N TRP A 86 2.76 2.19 13.33
CA TRP A 86 3.54 1.23 12.57
C TRP A 86 4.20 0.12 13.43
N GLN A 87 4.24 0.30 14.76
CA GLN A 87 4.78 -0.70 15.71
C GLN A 87 3.74 -1.73 16.15
N GLU A 88 2.46 -1.49 15.81
CA GLU A 88 1.37 -2.40 16.15
C GLU A 88 1.40 -3.63 15.22
N ASP A 89 0.92 -4.77 15.73
CA ASP A 89 0.56 -5.89 14.86
C ASP A 89 -0.61 -5.46 13.97
N PHE A 90 -0.43 -5.49 12.67
CA PHE A 90 -1.49 -5.15 11.75
C PHE A 90 -2.54 -6.28 11.71
N ILE A 91 -3.80 -5.90 11.50
CA ILE A 91 -4.87 -6.86 11.23
C ILE A 91 -5.24 -6.83 9.74
N TRP A 92 -5.80 -7.94 9.26
CA TRP A 92 -6.37 -8.00 7.90
C TRP A 92 -7.52 -7.00 7.76
N PRO A 93 -7.47 -6.10 6.76
CA PRO A 93 -8.45 -5.01 6.63
C PRO A 93 -9.82 -5.48 6.11
N ALA A 94 -9.92 -6.69 5.57
CA ALA A 94 -11.19 -7.28 5.15
C ALA A 94 -11.14 -8.81 5.28
N LYS A 95 -12.31 -9.42 5.46
CA LYS A 95 -12.48 -10.88 5.40
C LYS A 95 -12.79 -11.27 3.96
N GLY A 96 -12.04 -12.23 3.40
CA GLY A 96 -12.24 -12.70 2.04
C GLY A 96 -11.21 -13.73 1.60
N ILE A 97 -11.21 -14.04 0.31
CA ILE A 97 -10.28 -15.01 -0.30
C ILE A 97 -9.12 -14.22 -0.92
N ILE A 98 -7.89 -14.61 -0.63
CA ILE A 98 -6.71 -14.02 -1.27
C ILE A 98 -6.65 -14.49 -2.73
N THR A 99 -6.78 -13.54 -3.66
CA THR A 99 -6.78 -13.78 -5.12
C THR A 99 -5.58 -13.16 -5.83
N GLY A 100 -4.84 -12.30 -5.17
CA GLY A 100 -3.59 -11.73 -5.65
C GLY A 100 -2.62 -11.50 -4.50
N VAL A 101 -1.35 -11.84 -4.71
CA VAL A 101 -0.29 -11.71 -3.71
C VAL A 101 0.73 -10.67 -4.12
N TYR A 102 1.35 -10.04 -3.12
CA TYR A 102 2.43 -9.07 -3.33
C TYR A 102 3.56 -9.65 -4.19
N GLY A 103 4.07 -8.83 -5.08
CA GLY A 103 5.22 -9.15 -5.91
C GLY A 103 4.90 -9.93 -7.19
N SER A 104 3.69 -10.42 -7.41
CA SER A 104 3.33 -11.15 -8.63
C SER A 104 3.60 -10.32 -9.89
N ARG A 105 4.24 -10.91 -10.89
CA ARG A 105 4.37 -10.30 -12.23
C ARG A 105 2.99 -10.24 -12.87
N ARG A 106 2.60 -9.09 -13.39
CA ARG A 106 1.27 -8.93 -14.01
C ARG A 106 1.36 -8.88 -15.52
N ILE A 107 0.60 -9.77 -16.18
CA ILE A 107 0.30 -9.72 -17.62
C ILE A 107 -1.17 -9.35 -17.76
N LEU A 108 -1.46 -8.14 -18.26
CA LEU A 108 -2.82 -7.63 -18.41
C LEU A 108 -3.20 -7.64 -19.90
N ASN A 109 -4.23 -8.42 -20.30
CA ASN A 109 -4.62 -8.62 -21.67
C ASN A 109 -3.41 -8.96 -22.57
N GLY A 110 -2.54 -9.88 -22.13
CA GLY A 110 -1.32 -10.26 -22.83
C GLY A 110 -0.16 -9.26 -22.75
N GLN A 111 -0.31 -8.10 -22.10
CA GLN A 111 0.74 -7.08 -22.01
C GLN A 111 1.42 -7.08 -20.63
N PRO A 112 2.77 -7.20 -20.56
CA PRO A 112 3.50 -7.04 -19.30
C PRO A 112 3.26 -5.66 -18.69
N ARG A 113 3.00 -5.62 -17.39
CA ARG A 113 2.75 -4.41 -16.59
C ARG A 113 3.56 -4.46 -15.29
N ALA A 114 3.54 -3.35 -14.55
CA ALA A 114 4.15 -3.29 -13.23
C ALA A 114 3.64 -4.43 -12.33
N PRO A 115 4.50 -5.01 -11.49
CA PRO A 115 4.11 -6.04 -10.55
C PRO A 115 2.95 -5.62 -9.65
N HIS A 116 2.29 -6.60 -9.05
CA HIS A 116 1.31 -6.34 -8.00
C HIS A 116 2.03 -5.92 -6.72
N TYR A 117 1.72 -4.73 -6.22
CA TYR A 117 2.35 -4.18 -5.02
C TYR A 117 1.45 -4.22 -3.79
N GLY A 118 0.53 -5.19 -3.74
CA GLY A 118 -0.43 -5.36 -2.65
C GLY A 118 -0.95 -6.77 -2.55
N ILE A 119 -2.02 -6.92 -1.81
CA ILE A 119 -2.79 -8.16 -1.67
C ILE A 119 -4.22 -7.90 -2.12
N ASP A 120 -4.71 -8.73 -3.06
CA ASP A 120 -6.10 -8.69 -3.47
C ASP A 120 -6.92 -9.64 -2.58
N ILE A 121 -7.91 -9.09 -1.90
CA ILE A 121 -8.85 -9.82 -1.02
C ILE A 121 -10.22 -9.78 -1.68
N ALA A 122 -10.61 -10.86 -2.36
CA ALA A 122 -11.93 -11.00 -2.96
C ALA A 122 -12.99 -11.15 -1.87
N ALA A 123 -13.99 -10.29 -1.91
CA ALA A 123 -15.12 -10.29 -0.98
C ALA A 123 -16.36 -9.70 -1.67
N PRO A 124 -17.58 -10.00 -1.20
CA PRO A 124 -18.79 -9.39 -1.73
C PRO A 124 -18.73 -7.87 -1.67
N LYS A 125 -19.30 -7.22 -2.71
CA LYS A 125 -19.48 -5.76 -2.73
C LYS A 125 -20.22 -5.31 -1.48
N GLY A 126 -19.72 -4.26 -0.81
CA GLY A 126 -20.28 -3.75 0.44
C GLY A 126 -19.67 -4.36 1.72
N THR A 127 -18.81 -5.40 1.60
CA THR A 127 -18.07 -5.92 2.77
C THR A 127 -17.28 -4.80 3.44
N ALA A 128 -17.32 -4.75 4.78
CA ALA A 128 -16.60 -3.73 5.54
C ALA A 128 -15.08 -3.83 5.34
N VAL A 129 -14.45 -2.67 5.15
CA VAL A 129 -12.99 -2.49 5.16
C VAL A 129 -12.64 -1.71 6.41
N VAL A 130 -11.71 -2.26 7.22
CA VAL A 130 -11.27 -1.68 8.49
C VAL A 130 -9.81 -1.26 8.44
N ALA A 131 -9.43 -0.33 9.30
CA ALA A 131 -8.04 0.08 9.46
C ALA A 131 -7.19 -1.06 10.04
N PRO A 132 -6.05 -1.43 9.45
CA PRO A 132 -5.19 -2.50 9.95
C PRO A 132 -4.43 -2.14 11.23
N ALA A 133 -4.18 -0.87 11.47
CA ALA A 133 -3.55 -0.27 12.64
C ALA A 133 -4.09 1.15 12.81
N ASP A 134 -3.81 1.80 13.93
CA ASP A 134 -4.11 3.23 14.12
C ASP A 134 -3.51 4.07 13.00
N GLY A 135 -4.11 5.22 12.70
CA GLY A 135 -3.57 6.08 11.64
C GLY A 135 -4.31 7.39 11.45
N ILE A 136 -3.82 8.16 10.50
CA ILE A 136 -4.45 9.42 10.05
C ILE A 136 -4.76 9.30 8.57
N VAL A 137 -6.00 9.57 8.19
CA VAL A 137 -6.40 9.61 6.76
C VAL A 137 -5.66 10.75 6.07
N ARG A 138 -4.90 10.43 5.01
CA ARG A 138 -4.18 11.44 4.21
C ARG A 138 -4.84 11.73 2.89
N MET A 139 -5.56 10.77 2.36
CA MET A 139 -6.25 10.91 1.08
C MET A 139 -7.52 10.08 1.05
N VAL A 140 -8.55 10.64 0.46
CA VAL A 140 -9.73 9.95 -0.08
C VAL A 140 -10.00 10.57 -1.45
N ASP A 141 -9.88 9.78 -2.52
CA ASP A 141 -10.08 10.28 -3.88
C ASP A 141 -10.53 9.15 -4.82
N ASP A 142 -11.13 9.51 -5.97
CA ASP A 142 -11.46 8.59 -7.07
C ASP A 142 -10.43 8.70 -8.17
N LEU A 143 -9.52 7.73 -8.22
CA LEU A 143 -8.38 7.69 -9.12
C LEU A 143 -8.66 6.79 -10.33
N TYR A 144 -8.12 7.13 -11.50
CA TYR A 144 -8.38 6.44 -12.76
C TYR A 144 -8.17 4.91 -12.69
N TYR A 145 -7.02 4.48 -12.17
CA TYR A 145 -6.70 3.05 -12.08
C TYR A 145 -7.22 2.38 -10.81
N THR A 146 -7.20 3.08 -9.70
CA THR A 146 -7.45 2.47 -8.39
C THR A 146 -8.85 2.72 -7.87
N GLY A 147 -9.64 3.55 -8.58
CA GLY A 147 -11.00 3.92 -8.17
C GLY A 147 -11.00 4.64 -6.83
N ILE A 148 -12.07 4.50 -6.07
CA ILE A 148 -12.17 5.09 -4.74
C ILE A 148 -11.08 4.49 -3.86
N THR A 149 -10.18 5.37 -3.42
CA THR A 149 -8.91 5.02 -2.77
C THR A 149 -8.76 5.79 -1.46
N ILE A 150 -8.33 5.10 -0.42
CA ILE A 150 -7.97 5.70 0.87
C ILE A 150 -6.47 5.49 1.12
N ILE A 151 -5.78 6.50 1.66
CA ILE A 151 -4.43 6.36 2.22
C ILE A 151 -4.46 6.72 3.70
N LEU A 152 -3.98 5.77 4.55
CA LEU A 152 -3.74 5.96 5.98
C LEU A 152 -2.23 6.09 6.24
N ASP A 153 -1.85 7.09 7.03
CA ASP A 153 -0.50 7.28 7.55
C ASP A 153 -0.41 6.65 8.95
N HIS A 154 0.48 5.69 9.12
CA HIS A 154 0.75 4.99 10.39
C HIS A 154 1.97 5.56 11.13
N GLY A 155 2.57 6.61 10.60
CA GLY A 155 3.75 7.28 11.13
C GLY A 155 5.07 6.78 10.55
N HIS A 156 6.11 7.55 10.75
CA HIS A 156 7.49 7.27 10.31
C HIS A 156 7.62 6.90 8.82
N GLY A 157 6.68 7.37 8.00
CA GLY A 157 6.61 7.11 6.55
C GLY A 157 5.98 5.75 6.18
N VAL A 158 5.40 5.04 7.15
CA VAL A 158 4.60 3.83 6.88
C VAL A 158 3.17 4.24 6.56
N SER A 159 2.62 3.72 5.47
CA SER A 159 1.25 4.00 5.04
C SER A 159 0.57 2.79 4.44
N SER A 160 -0.73 2.64 4.72
CA SER A 160 -1.62 1.70 4.02
C SER A 160 -2.42 2.40 2.94
N THR A 161 -2.67 1.70 1.83
CA THR A 161 -3.54 2.16 0.75
C THR A 161 -4.60 1.11 0.47
N PHE A 162 -5.87 1.53 0.36
CA PHE A 162 -7.04 0.68 0.13
C PHE A 162 -7.68 1.12 -1.19
N LEU A 163 -7.79 0.21 -2.15
CA LEU A 163 -8.20 0.48 -3.53
C LEU A 163 -9.48 -0.26 -3.88
N HIS A 164 -10.08 0.18 -4.99
CA HIS A 164 -11.28 -0.41 -5.60
C HIS A 164 -12.53 -0.36 -4.71
N LEU A 165 -12.55 0.57 -3.74
CA LEU A 165 -13.65 0.69 -2.79
C LEU A 165 -14.97 1.06 -3.50
N GLN A 166 -16.10 0.66 -2.91
CA GLN A 166 -17.42 1.15 -3.29
C GLN A 166 -17.65 2.55 -2.74
N GLU A 167 -17.22 2.77 -1.51
CA GLU A 167 -17.32 4.04 -0.80
C GLU A 167 -16.27 4.13 0.31
N ALA A 168 -15.88 5.34 0.64
CA ALA A 168 -15.14 5.70 1.83
C ALA A 168 -16.11 6.31 2.85
N VAL A 169 -16.00 5.93 4.12
CA VAL A 169 -16.81 6.49 5.22
C VAL A 169 -16.01 7.45 6.10
N VAL A 170 -14.81 7.77 5.68
CA VAL A 170 -13.85 8.65 6.35
C VAL A 170 -13.45 9.81 5.44
N THR A 171 -12.88 10.86 6.02
CA THR A 171 -12.40 12.04 5.29
C THR A 171 -10.96 12.36 5.66
N PRO A 172 -10.21 13.10 4.81
CA PRO A 172 -8.83 13.50 5.11
C PRO A 172 -8.69 14.19 6.47
N ASN A 173 -7.60 13.88 7.16
CA ASN A 173 -7.22 14.31 8.51
C ASN A 173 -7.99 13.66 9.67
N MET A 174 -8.95 12.76 9.42
CA MET A 174 -9.52 11.96 10.50
C MET A 174 -8.44 11.05 11.11
N LYS A 175 -8.45 10.96 12.44
CA LYS A 175 -7.71 9.94 13.20
C LYS A 175 -8.58 8.70 13.27
N ILE A 176 -8.01 7.57 12.96
CA ILE A 176 -8.70 6.27 12.85
C ILE A 176 -8.02 5.29 13.77
N SER A 177 -8.82 4.56 14.53
CA SER A 177 -8.32 3.48 15.38
C SER A 177 -8.27 2.15 14.63
N LYS A 178 -7.35 1.27 15.02
CA LYS A 178 -7.27 -0.11 14.52
C LYS A 178 -8.61 -0.83 14.63
N GLY A 179 -9.05 -1.45 13.55
CA GLY A 179 -10.34 -2.14 13.47
C GLY A 179 -11.53 -1.22 13.17
N GLU A 180 -11.36 0.10 13.15
CA GLU A 180 -12.41 1.04 12.77
C GLU A 180 -12.72 0.94 11.27
N MET A 181 -14.01 0.97 10.92
CA MET A 181 -14.46 0.89 9.53
C MET A 181 -14.11 2.18 8.78
N ILE A 182 -13.40 2.03 7.65
CA ILE A 182 -12.97 3.14 6.79
C ILE A 182 -13.68 3.19 5.45
N GLY A 183 -14.26 2.07 5.01
CA GLY A 183 -14.93 1.98 3.71
C GLY A 183 -15.57 0.62 3.47
N ARG A 184 -15.95 0.38 2.23
CA ARG A 184 -16.56 -0.89 1.80
C ARG A 184 -15.93 -1.39 0.51
N VAL A 185 -15.77 -2.71 0.41
CA VAL A 185 -15.29 -3.39 -0.80
C VAL A 185 -16.17 -3.03 -2.00
N GLY A 186 -15.53 -2.69 -3.10
CA GLY A 186 -16.18 -2.37 -4.37
C GLY A 186 -15.48 -3.03 -5.56
N SER A 187 -15.60 -2.38 -6.71
CA SER A 187 -14.96 -2.76 -7.98
C SER A 187 -14.73 -1.52 -8.84
N THR A 188 -14.40 -0.38 -8.23
CA THR A 188 -14.14 0.88 -8.93
C THR A 188 -12.75 0.89 -9.56
N GLY A 189 -12.52 1.75 -10.56
CA GLY A 189 -11.25 1.81 -11.28
C GLY A 189 -11.00 0.57 -12.16
N ARG A 190 -9.74 0.13 -12.24
CA ARG A 190 -9.32 -1.04 -13.03
C ARG A 190 -9.47 -2.33 -12.23
N SER A 191 -10.64 -2.90 -12.26
CA SER A 191 -11.01 -4.12 -11.53
C SER A 191 -11.81 -5.06 -12.42
N THR A 192 -11.64 -6.37 -12.25
CA THR A 192 -12.41 -7.42 -12.95
C THR A 192 -13.58 -7.95 -12.10
N GLY A 193 -13.66 -7.57 -10.84
CA GLY A 193 -14.71 -8.01 -9.91
C GLY A 193 -14.50 -7.47 -8.51
N PRO A 194 -15.49 -7.65 -7.61
CA PRO A 194 -15.39 -7.08 -6.26
C PRO A 194 -14.24 -7.64 -5.45
N HIS A 195 -13.31 -6.77 -5.04
CA HIS A 195 -12.18 -7.08 -4.16
C HIS A 195 -11.62 -5.81 -3.52
N LEU A 196 -10.86 -5.96 -2.46
CA LEU A 196 -9.98 -4.96 -1.89
C LEU A 196 -8.56 -5.24 -2.37
N ASP A 197 -7.86 -4.28 -2.96
CA ASP A 197 -6.39 -4.30 -3.10
C ASP A 197 -5.81 -3.50 -1.93
N TRP A 198 -5.17 -4.19 -0.99
CA TRP A 198 -4.50 -3.58 0.17
C TRP A 198 -3.01 -3.53 -0.04
N ARG A 199 -2.43 -2.33 0.14
CA ARG A 199 -0.99 -2.08 -0.05
C ARG A 199 -0.40 -1.41 1.18
N VAL A 200 0.87 -1.73 1.45
CA VAL A 200 1.67 -1.03 2.45
C VAL A 200 2.93 -0.46 1.82
N ASN A 201 3.26 0.75 2.24
CA ASN A 201 4.48 1.43 1.83
C ASN A 201 5.27 1.87 3.05
N TRP A 202 6.60 1.88 2.92
CA TRP A 202 7.48 2.70 3.72
C TRP A 202 8.15 3.71 2.80
N ARG A 203 7.73 4.99 2.90
CA ARG A 203 8.12 6.05 1.96
C ARG A 203 7.79 5.64 0.51
N ASP A 204 8.80 5.55 -0.36
CA ASP A 204 8.71 5.11 -1.76
C ASP A 204 8.78 3.58 -1.93
N LYS A 205 9.20 2.85 -0.89
CA LYS A 205 9.32 1.40 -0.91
C LYS A 205 7.95 0.72 -0.77
N ARG A 206 7.65 -0.20 -1.67
CA ARG A 206 6.47 -1.07 -1.59
C ARG A 206 6.82 -2.27 -0.71
N LEU A 207 6.01 -2.51 0.32
CA LEU A 207 6.20 -3.60 1.26
C LEU A 207 5.14 -4.68 1.05
N ASP A 208 5.46 -5.91 1.45
CA ASP A 208 4.49 -7.01 1.46
C ASP A 208 3.58 -6.90 2.68
N PRO A 209 2.27 -6.60 2.50
CA PRO A 209 1.35 -6.45 3.63
C PRO A 209 1.18 -7.73 4.46
N ALA A 210 1.33 -8.92 3.83
CA ALA A 210 1.19 -10.21 4.53
C ALA A 210 2.27 -10.45 5.60
N LEU A 211 3.35 -9.68 5.59
CA LEU A 211 4.40 -9.79 6.62
C LEU A 211 4.11 -8.94 7.86
N LEU A 212 3.02 -8.16 7.84
CA LEU A 212 2.65 -7.25 8.93
C LEU A 212 1.37 -7.70 9.66
N ALA A 213 0.55 -8.60 9.06
CA ALA A 213 -0.75 -9.02 9.59
C ALA A 213 -0.84 -10.54 9.82
#